data_cc2f665ecb6f8aa62fef91b84547bd95
#
_entry.id   cc2f665ecb6f8aa62fef91b84547bd95
#
_cell.length_a   1.000
_cell.length_b   1.000
_cell.length_c   1.000
_cell.angle_alpha   90.00
_cell.angle_beta   90.00
_cell.angle_gamma   90.00
#
_symmetry.space_group_name_H-M   'P 1'
#
loop_
_entity.id
_entity.type
_entity.pdbx_description
1 polymer ?
#
loop_
_entity_poly.entity_id
_entity_poly.type
_entity_poly.pdbx_seq_one_letter_code
_entity_poly.pdbx_strand_id
1 'polypeptide(L)'
;MIAALTAHITHEDRRFIAQHLDPAQAALFWQMNVPDQRHALNVAYTALKLAADEHRIDRDLLIRCALLHDVGKVKGDVSTADKIMTVILDKFAPHWARQWGRKGRGGKLANFRHAVYIYYNHAARGAAMLQAIGAGAKMVGIVAGHHEAPAAGEPPELGIIRRADSLN
;
A
#
# COMPACT_ATOMS: atom_id res chain seq x y z
N MET A 1 -15.91 2.08 5.47
CA MET A 1 -16.44 0.71 5.39
C MET A 1 -17.38 0.50 4.18
N ILE A 2 -18.25 1.44 3.82
CA ILE A 2 -19.14 1.34 2.64
C ILE A 2 -18.36 1.34 1.31
N ALA A 3 -17.26 2.08 1.21
CA ALA A 3 -16.42 2.15 -0.01
C ALA A 3 -15.78 0.81 -0.45
N ALA A 4 -15.57 -0.12 0.46
CA ALA A 4 -14.99 -1.43 0.12
C ALA A 4 -15.98 -2.37 -0.59
N LEU A 5 -17.29 -2.20 -0.39
CA LEU A 5 -18.33 -3.05 -0.97
C LEU A 5 -18.68 -2.66 -2.42
N THR A 6 -18.35 -1.43 -2.84
CA THR A 6 -18.62 -0.88 -4.18
C THR A 6 -17.35 -0.65 -5.00
N ALA A 7 -16.20 -1.11 -4.50
CA ALA A 7 -14.93 -0.92 -5.17
C ALA A 7 -14.92 -1.62 -6.55
N HIS A 8 -14.67 -0.85 -7.58
CA HIS A 8 -14.48 -1.36 -8.95
C HIS A 8 -13.38 -0.57 -9.65
N ILE A 9 -12.78 -1.17 -10.66
CA ILE A 9 -11.73 -0.55 -11.48
C ILE A 9 -12.32 -0.24 -12.86
N THR A 10 -12.43 1.04 -13.18
CA THR A 10 -12.99 1.53 -14.44
C THR A 10 -12.03 1.33 -15.62
N HIS A 11 -12.52 1.56 -16.85
CA HIS A 11 -11.65 1.59 -18.03
C HIS A 11 -10.63 2.73 -17.99
N GLU A 12 -10.99 3.87 -17.41
CA GLU A 12 -10.10 5.01 -17.25
C GLU A 12 -8.99 4.70 -16.24
N ASP A 13 -9.33 4.06 -15.11
CA ASP A 13 -8.34 3.59 -14.13
C ASP A 13 -7.34 2.62 -14.76
N ARG A 14 -7.82 1.68 -15.59
CA ARG A 14 -6.95 0.72 -16.29
C ARG A 14 -5.99 1.41 -17.24
N ARG A 15 -6.46 2.43 -17.98
CA ARG A 15 -5.60 3.25 -18.84
C ARG A 15 -4.57 4.01 -18.03
N PHE A 16 -4.98 4.63 -16.92
CA PHE A 16 -4.09 5.34 -16.01
C PHE A 16 -2.99 4.43 -15.46
N ILE A 17 -3.34 3.23 -14.99
CA ILE A 17 -2.37 2.23 -14.53
C ILE A 17 -1.40 1.85 -15.65
N ALA A 18 -1.90 1.55 -16.86
CA ALA A 18 -1.08 1.15 -17.99
C ALA A 18 -0.15 2.27 -18.52
N GLN A 19 -0.50 3.53 -18.30
CA GLN A 19 0.34 4.68 -18.66
C GLN A 19 1.51 4.88 -17.70
N HIS A 20 1.36 4.50 -16.43
CA HIS A 20 2.34 4.81 -15.39
C HIS A 20 3.11 3.60 -14.87
N LEU A 21 2.58 2.39 -14.97
CA LEU A 21 3.27 1.19 -14.51
C LEU A 21 3.82 0.39 -15.69
N ASP A 22 5.07 -0.05 -15.58
CA ASP A 22 5.60 -1.06 -16.49
C ASP A 22 4.91 -2.43 -16.28
N PRO A 23 5.08 -3.41 -17.18
CA PRO A 23 4.40 -4.70 -17.07
C PRO A 23 4.67 -5.45 -15.75
N ALA A 24 5.88 -5.37 -15.19
CA ALA A 24 6.23 -6.04 -13.94
C ALA A 24 5.58 -5.36 -12.73
N GLN A 25 5.59 -4.04 -12.69
CA GLN A 25 4.89 -3.23 -11.68
C GLN A 25 3.37 -3.42 -11.75
N ALA A 26 2.80 -3.41 -12.94
CA ALA A 26 1.38 -3.65 -13.16
C ALA A 26 0.98 -5.06 -12.69
N ALA A 27 1.81 -6.08 -12.93
CA ALA A 27 1.58 -7.42 -12.41
C ALA A 27 1.49 -7.46 -10.88
N LEU A 28 2.31 -6.71 -10.16
CA LEU A 28 2.22 -6.57 -8.70
C LEU A 28 0.94 -5.85 -8.28
N PHE A 29 0.58 -4.75 -8.95
CA PHE A 29 -0.65 -4.01 -8.67
C PHE A 29 -1.89 -4.91 -8.78
N TRP A 30 -1.98 -5.72 -9.83
CA TRP A 30 -3.12 -6.61 -10.05
C TRP A 30 -3.18 -7.81 -9.08
N GLN A 31 -2.12 -8.08 -8.31
CA GLN A 31 -2.14 -9.07 -7.24
C GLN A 31 -2.86 -8.58 -5.98
N MET A 32 -3.12 -7.29 -5.83
CA MET A 32 -3.92 -6.76 -4.71
C MET A 32 -5.40 -7.12 -4.84
N ASN A 33 -6.15 -7.11 -3.73
CA ASN A 33 -7.62 -7.17 -3.77
C ASN A 33 -8.20 -5.90 -4.41
N VAL A 34 -9.37 -5.98 -5.03
CA VAL A 34 -10.02 -4.83 -5.68
C VAL A 34 -10.20 -3.62 -4.76
N PRO A 35 -10.59 -3.76 -3.48
CA PRO A 35 -10.61 -2.60 -2.56
C PRO A 35 -9.23 -1.95 -2.35
N ASP A 36 -8.16 -2.75 -2.25
CA ASP A 36 -6.80 -2.24 -2.07
C ASP A 36 -6.30 -1.55 -3.37
N GLN A 37 -6.65 -2.08 -4.56
CA GLN A 37 -6.40 -1.44 -5.85
C GLN A 37 -7.12 -0.08 -5.96
N ARG A 38 -8.41 -0.01 -5.56
CA ARG A 38 -9.17 1.24 -5.56
C ARG A 38 -8.57 2.25 -4.60
N HIS A 39 -8.17 1.83 -3.40
CA HIS A 39 -7.50 2.68 -2.44
C HIS A 39 -6.19 3.25 -3.04
N ALA A 40 -5.34 2.43 -3.62
CA ALA A 40 -4.09 2.88 -4.24
C ALA A 40 -4.33 3.90 -5.38
N LEU A 41 -5.38 3.73 -6.19
CA LEU A 41 -5.79 4.70 -7.19
C LEU A 41 -6.24 6.03 -6.57
N ASN A 42 -7.05 5.97 -5.52
CA ASN A 42 -7.51 7.17 -4.81
C ASN A 42 -6.31 7.92 -4.21
N VAL A 43 -5.36 7.21 -3.61
CA VAL A 43 -4.11 7.78 -3.09
C VAL A 43 -3.32 8.43 -4.23
N ALA A 44 -3.19 7.79 -5.39
CA ALA A 44 -2.48 8.37 -6.54
C ALA A 44 -3.15 9.66 -7.06
N TYR A 45 -4.46 9.67 -7.19
CA TYR A 45 -5.20 10.87 -7.60
C TYR A 45 -5.11 12.00 -6.56
N THR A 46 -5.16 11.67 -5.28
CA THR A 46 -4.99 12.64 -4.20
C THR A 46 -3.57 13.18 -4.15
N ALA A 47 -2.56 12.32 -4.31
CA ALA A 47 -1.16 12.71 -4.37
C ALA A 47 -0.87 13.68 -5.52
N LEU A 48 -1.45 13.45 -6.70
CA LEU A 48 -1.34 14.37 -7.83
C LEU A 48 -1.93 15.76 -7.53
N LYS A 49 -3.07 15.82 -6.84
CA LYS A 49 -3.69 17.08 -6.42
C LYS A 49 -2.81 17.82 -5.41
N LEU A 50 -2.26 17.09 -4.43
CA LEU A 50 -1.37 17.66 -3.41
C LEU A 50 -0.05 18.16 -3.99
N ALA A 51 0.42 17.56 -5.08
CA ALA A 51 1.65 17.92 -5.78
C ALA A 51 1.45 18.96 -6.91
N ALA A 52 0.25 19.55 -7.08
CA ALA A 52 -0.05 20.42 -8.22
C ALA A 52 0.93 21.59 -8.37
N ASP A 53 1.25 22.24 -7.25
CA ASP A 53 2.12 23.43 -7.20
C ASP A 53 3.57 23.13 -6.78
N GLU A 54 3.90 21.84 -6.63
CA GLU A 54 5.24 21.40 -6.20
C GLU A 54 6.17 21.13 -7.38
N HIS A 55 7.12 22.05 -7.63
CA HIS A 55 8.04 21.95 -8.76
C HIS A 55 9.23 20.99 -8.54
N ARG A 56 9.47 20.54 -7.29
CA ARG A 56 10.63 19.67 -6.94
C ARG A 56 10.30 18.19 -6.92
N ILE A 57 9.11 17.80 -7.35
CA ILE A 57 8.60 16.44 -7.28
C ILE A 57 8.74 15.74 -8.61
N ASP A 58 9.29 14.55 -8.60
CA ASP A 58 9.18 13.61 -9.71
C ASP A 58 7.75 13.02 -9.71
N ARG A 59 6.89 13.60 -10.57
CA ARG A 59 5.47 13.24 -10.65
C ARG A 59 5.25 11.81 -11.10
N ASP A 60 6.11 11.30 -12.00
CA ASP A 60 5.98 9.92 -12.46
C ASP A 60 6.36 8.93 -11.36
N LEU A 61 7.43 9.20 -10.63
CA LEU A 61 7.80 8.43 -9.45
C LEU A 61 6.70 8.49 -8.37
N LEU A 62 6.13 9.68 -8.10
CA LEU A 62 5.05 9.86 -7.13
C LEU A 62 3.84 8.99 -7.47
N ILE A 63 3.38 9.00 -8.72
CA ILE A 63 2.24 8.19 -9.17
C ILE A 63 2.54 6.71 -9.01
N ARG A 64 3.70 6.26 -9.50
CA ARG A 64 4.11 4.85 -9.38
C ARG A 64 4.20 4.40 -7.93
N CYS A 65 4.82 5.19 -7.06
CA CYS A 65 4.88 4.88 -5.64
C CYS A 65 3.49 4.86 -4.99
N ALA A 66 2.61 5.80 -5.31
CA ALA A 66 1.24 5.83 -4.79
C ALA A 66 0.41 4.62 -5.24
N LEU A 67 0.54 4.20 -6.50
CA LEU A 67 -0.13 2.99 -7.00
C LEU A 67 0.40 1.70 -6.35
N LEU A 68 1.67 1.70 -5.91
CA LEU A 68 2.37 0.50 -5.46
C LEU A 68 2.67 0.47 -3.96
N HIS A 69 2.28 1.50 -3.18
CA HIS A 69 2.61 1.57 -1.76
C HIS A 69 2.10 0.35 -0.96
N ASP A 70 0.96 -0.18 -1.37
CA ASP A 70 0.24 -1.27 -0.71
C ASP A 70 0.38 -2.64 -1.37
N VAL A 71 1.26 -2.83 -2.38
CA VAL A 71 1.41 -4.11 -3.11
C VAL A 71 1.81 -5.29 -2.23
N GLY A 72 2.30 -5.04 -1.04
CA GLY A 72 2.54 -6.09 -0.04
C GLY A 72 1.26 -6.74 0.50
N LYS A 73 0.06 -6.19 0.22
CA LYS A 73 -1.26 -6.75 0.57
C LYS A 73 -1.80 -7.62 -0.58
N VAL A 74 -1.30 -8.83 -0.71
CA VAL A 74 -1.65 -9.73 -1.83
C VAL A 74 -3.04 -10.35 -1.63
N LYS A 75 -3.78 -10.47 -2.73
CA LYS A 75 -5.11 -11.10 -2.75
C LYS A 75 -5.06 -12.52 -2.18
N GLY A 76 -5.99 -12.80 -1.27
CA GLY A 76 -6.10 -14.11 -0.62
C GLY A 76 -5.22 -14.28 0.62
N ASP A 77 -4.31 -13.35 0.94
CA ASP A 77 -3.50 -13.42 2.17
C ASP A 77 -4.35 -13.25 3.42
N VAL A 78 -5.33 -12.35 3.37
CA VAL A 78 -6.13 -11.94 4.55
C VAL A 78 -7.60 -11.87 4.18
N SER A 79 -8.47 -12.44 5.03
CA SER A 79 -9.92 -12.30 4.89
C SER A 79 -10.37 -10.89 5.31
N THR A 80 -11.53 -10.44 4.81
CA THR A 80 -12.11 -9.14 5.20
C THR A 80 -12.38 -9.07 6.70
N ALA A 81 -12.85 -10.17 7.31
CA ALA A 81 -13.09 -10.23 8.74
C ALA A 81 -11.78 -10.07 9.54
N ASP A 82 -10.71 -10.76 9.13
CA ASP A 82 -9.41 -10.64 9.78
C ASP A 82 -8.80 -9.24 9.62
N LYS A 83 -9.01 -8.58 8.47
CA LYS A 83 -8.60 -7.15 8.29
C LYS A 83 -9.29 -6.24 9.32
N ILE A 84 -10.62 -6.36 9.47
CA ILE A 84 -11.39 -5.55 10.42
C ILE A 84 -10.92 -5.81 11.85
N MET A 85 -10.78 -7.07 12.23
CA MET A 85 -10.32 -7.46 13.56
C MET A 85 -8.90 -6.98 13.85
N THR A 86 -8.02 -6.99 12.84
CA THR A 86 -6.65 -6.48 12.98
C THR A 86 -6.62 -4.98 13.25
N VAL A 87 -7.44 -4.18 12.55
CA VAL A 87 -7.55 -2.74 12.79
C VAL A 87 -8.08 -2.45 14.20
N ILE A 88 -9.08 -3.21 14.67
CA ILE A 88 -9.59 -3.08 16.03
C ILE A 88 -8.49 -3.42 17.04
N LEU A 89 -7.77 -4.51 16.83
CA LEU A 89 -6.69 -4.94 17.71
C LEU A 89 -5.55 -3.90 17.76
N ASP A 90 -5.16 -3.35 16.62
CA ASP A 90 -4.14 -2.29 16.55
C ASP A 90 -4.56 -1.06 17.35
N LYS A 91 -5.83 -0.66 17.24
CA LYS A 91 -6.36 0.50 17.97
C LYS A 91 -6.28 0.35 19.50
N PHE A 92 -6.52 -0.84 20.03
CA PHE A 92 -6.61 -1.08 21.48
C PHE A 92 -5.34 -1.65 22.11
N ALA A 93 -4.52 -2.37 21.36
CA ALA A 93 -3.33 -3.06 21.85
C ALA A 93 -2.19 -3.13 20.81
N PRO A 94 -1.71 -1.99 20.27
CA PRO A 94 -0.78 -1.97 19.13
C PRO A 94 0.55 -2.68 19.43
N HIS A 95 1.12 -2.50 20.63
CA HIS A 95 2.38 -3.14 21.02
C HIS A 95 2.26 -4.66 21.08
N TRP A 96 1.19 -5.16 21.69
CA TRP A 96 0.91 -6.59 21.77
C TRP A 96 0.61 -7.18 20.38
N ALA A 97 -0.21 -6.50 19.59
CA ALA A 97 -0.55 -6.93 18.24
C ALA A 97 0.70 -7.10 17.37
N ARG A 98 1.60 -6.12 17.39
CA ARG A 98 2.86 -6.17 16.63
C ARG A 98 3.73 -7.39 16.98
N GLN A 99 3.82 -7.74 18.26
CA GLN A 99 4.58 -8.91 18.73
C GLN A 99 3.85 -10.23 18.46
N TRP A 100 2.51 -10.21 18.50
CA TRP A 100 1.69 -11.39 18.33
C TRP A 100 1.53 -11.83 16.87
N GLY A 101 1.63 -10.91 15.92
CA GLY A 101 1.56 -11.17 14.48
C GLY A 101 2.63 -12.18 14.04
N ARG A 102 2.24 -13.20 13.25
CA ARG A 102 3.16 -14.24 12.77
C ARG A 102 2.87 -14.67 11.36
N LYS A 103 3.92 -14.74 10.53
CA LYS A 103 3.81 -15.26 9.17
C LYS A 103 3.41 -16.74 9.18
N GLY A 104 2.44 -17.10 8.35
CA GLY A 104 1.99 -18.48 8.14
C GLY A 104 0.49 -18.62 8.28
N ARG A 105 -0.10 -19.49 7.44
CA ARG A 105 -1.55 -19.75 7.37
C ARG A 105 -1.84 -21.16 7.85
N GLY A 106 -3.10 -21.42 8.25
CA GLY A 106 -3.52 -22.71 8.76
C GLY A 106 -4.95 -22.64 9.31
N GLY A 107 -5.16 -22.98 10.58
CA GLY A 107 -6.46 -22.80 11.24
C GLY A 107 -6.79 -21.32 11.47
N LYS A 108 -8.02 -21.03 11.96
CA LYS A 108 -8.53 -19.65 12.15
C LYS A 108 -7.58 -18.74 12.92
N LEU A 109 -6.99 -19.23 14.01
CA LEU A 109 -6.05 -18.46 14.82
C LEU A 109 -4.75 -18.12 14.05
N ALA A 110 -4.22 -19.09 13.28
CA ALA A 110 -3.02 -18.86 12.47
C ALA A 110 -3.29 -17.85 11.35
N ASN A 111 -4.47 -17.90 10.71
CA ASN A 111 -4.88 -16.94 9.70
C ASN A 111 -5.01 -15.51 10.28
N PHE A 112 -5.60 -15.36 11.46
CA PHE A 112 -5.69 -14.07 12.11
C PHE A 112 -4.31 -13.52 12.51
N ARG A 113 -3.42 -14.37 13.07
CA ARG A 113 -2.02 -13.97 13.34
C ARG A 113 -1.28 -13.55 12.08
N HIS A 114 -1.55 -14.24 10.96
CA HIS A 114 -1.00 -13.87 9.66
C HIS A 114 -1.54 -12.53 9.17
N ALA A 115 -2.83 -12.25 9.37
CA ALA A 115 -3.42 -10.96 9.04
C ALA A 115 -2.76 -9.80 9.80
N VAL A 116 -2.54 -9.98 11.10
CA VAL A 116 -1.81 -9.03 11.94
C VAL A 116 -0.36 -8.85 11.44
N TYR A 117 0.30 -9.94 11.07
CA TYR A 117 1.64 -9.87 10.47
C TYR A 117 1.65 -9.05 9.18
N ILE A 118 0.72 -9.29 8.25
CA ILE A 118 0.60 -8.53 6.98
C ILE A 118 0.34 -7.06 7.26
N TYR A 119 -0.53 -6.73 8.20
CA TYR A 119 -0.85 -5.36 8.59
C TYR A 119 0.40 -4.54 8.94
N TYR A 120 1.29 -5.10 9.75
CA TYR A 120 2.51 -4.41 10.18
C TYR A 120 3.70 -4.54 9.22
N ASN A 121 3.68 -5.49 8.29
CA ASN A 121 4.84 -5.79 7.45
C ASN A 121 4.59 -5.60 5.96
N HIS A 122 3.39 -5.15 5.54
CA HIS A 122 3.08 -5.02 4.10
C HIS A 122 3.99 -3.99 3.40
N ALA A 123 4.40 -2.91 4.07
CA ALA A 123 5.31 -1.92 3.50
C ALA A 123 6.69 -2.54 3.16
N ALA A 124 7.31 -3.22 4.12
CA ALA A 124 8.58 -3.91 3.90
C ALA A 124 8.45 -5.06 2.88
N ARG A 125 7.32 -5.78 2.90
CA ARG A 125 7.02 -6.83 1.92
C ARG A 125 6.86 -6.26 0.51
N GLY A 126 6.12 -5.17 0.35
CA GLY A 126 5.94 -4.47 -0.92
C GLY A 126 7.28 -3.98 -1.48
N ALA A 127 8.11 -3.39 -0.63
CA ALA A 127 9.45 -2.96 -0.99
C ALA A 127 10.32 -4.13 -1.48
N ALA A 128 10.29 -5.28 -0.81
CA ALA A 128 11.00 -6.48 -1.23
C ALA A 128 10.48 -7.02 -2.59
N MET A 129 9.15 -6.97 -2.83
CA MET A 129 8.57 -7.36 -4.12
C MET A 129 9.01 -6.42 -5.25
N LEU A 130 9.06 -5.12 -4.99
CA LEU A 130 9.57 -4.13 -5.95
C LEU A 130 11.06 -4.31 -6.23
N GLN A 131 11.85 -4.57 -5.21
CA GLN A 131 13.28 -4.87 -5.37
C GLN A 131 13.50 -6.12 -6.23
N ALA A 132 12.68 -7.16 -6.04
CA ALA A 132 12.78 -8.42 -6.80
C ALA A 132 12.50 -8.24 -8.31
N ILE A 133 11.72 -7.23 -8.71
CA ILE A 133 11.50 -6.88 -10.12
C ILE A 133 12.46 -5.80 -10.65
N GLY A 134 13.48 -5.42 -9.88
CA GLY A 134 14.49 -4.43 -10.30
C GLY A 134 14.05 -2.98 -10.19
N ALA A 135 13.04 -2.66 -9.39
CA ALA A 135 12.63 -1.27 -9.17
C ALA A 135 13.76 -0.44 -8.54
N GLY A 136 13.85 0.84 -8.92
CA GLY A 136 14.90 1.74 -8.44
C GLY A 136 14.86 1.96 -6.92
N ALA A 137 16.02 2.12 -6.30
CA ALA A 137 16.19 2.23 -4.85
C ALA A 137 15.32 3.33 -4.21
N LYS A 138 15.10 4.47 -4.90
CA LYS A 138 14.24 5.55 -4.40
C LYS A 138 12.78 5.08 -4.26
N MET A 139 12.23 4.37 -5.25
CA MET A 139 10.89 3.79 -5.19
C MET A 139 10.76 2.76 -4.06
N VAL A 140 11.72 1.84 -3.97
CA VAL A 140 11.77 0.83 -2.90
C VAL A 140 11.77 1.48 -1.52
N GLY A 141 12.60 2.52 -1.32
CA GLY A 141 12.68 3.27 -0.07
C GLY A 141 11.39 4.01 0.28
N ILE A 142 10.72 4.63 -0.71
CA ILE A 142 9.43 5.30 -0.50
C ILE A 142 8.36 4.30 -0.07
N VAL A 143 8.26 3.15 -0.75
CA VAL A 143 7.27 2.12 -0.40
C VAL A 143 7.59 1.48 0.96
N ALA A 144 8.86 1.25 1.30
CA ALA A 144 9.24 0.75 2.62
C ALA A 144 8.83 1.70 3.76
N GLY A 145 9.01 3.01 3.56
CA GLY A 145 8.88 4.03 4.59
C GLY A 145 7.51 4.70 4.71
N HIS A 146 6.49 4.31 3.91
CA HIS A 146 5.24 5.07 3.84
C HIS A 146 4.41 5.09 5.15
N HIS A 147 4.69 4.18 6.08
CA HIS A 147 4.10 4.17 7.43
C HIS A 147 5.05 4.65 8.54
N GLU A 148 6.29 4.98 8.19
CA GLU A 148 7.25 5.47 9.19
C GLU A 148 7.04 6.96 9.49
N ALA A 149 7.51 7.39 10.66
CA ALA A 149 7.49 8.80 11.02
C ALA A 149 8.36 9.62 10.05
N PRO A 150 7.99 10.88 9.74
CA PRO A 150 8.80 11.76 8.90
C PRO A 150 10.24 11.90 9.42
N ALA A 151 11.20 11.81 8.51
CA ALA A 151 12.62 11.93 8.81
C ALA A 151 13.29 13.03 7.98
N ALA A 152 14.35 13.64 8.53
CA ALA A 152 15.11 14.65 7.82
C ALA A 152 15.76 14.06 6.56
N GLY A 153 15.66 14.75 5.43
CA GLY A 153 16.26 14.33 4.16
C GLY A 153 15.51 13.24 3.39
N GLU A 154 14.31 12.88 3.82
CA GLU A 154 13.49 11.94 3.06
C GLU A 154 13.03 12.53 1.71
N PRO A 155 12.74 11.68 0.71
CA PRO A 155 12.19 12.15 -0.55
C PRO A 155 10.87 12.89 -0.35
N PRO A 156 10.65 14.06 -0.98
CA PRO A 156 9.42 14.83 -0.81
C PRO A 156 8.17 14.06 -1.24
N GLU A 157 8.29 13.13 -2.21
CA GLU A 157 7.22 12.26 -2.65
C GLU A 157 6.67 11.39 -1.50
N LEU A 158 7.53 10.97 -0.56
CA LEU A 158 7.13 10.15 0.58
C LEU A 158 6.17 10.89 1.51
N GLY A 159 6.46 12.16 1.81
CA GLY A 159 5.57 13.02 2.61
C GLY A 159 4.19 13.20 1.96
N ILE A 160 4.16 13.38 0.63
CA ILE A 160 2.90 13.51 -0.12
C ILE A 160 2.12 12.20 -0.10
N ILE A 161 2.77 11.05 -0.28
CA ILE A 161 2.10 9.74 -0.24
C ILE A 161 1.49 9.50 1.14
N ARG A 162 2.22 9.71 2.24
CA ARG A 162 1.67 9.59 3.60
C ARG A 162 0.44 10.47 3.81
N ARG A 163 0.50 11.72 3.35
CA ARG A 163 -0.64 12.65 3.44
C ARG A 163 -1.81 12.19 2.58
N ALA A 164 -1.55 11.76 1.34
CA ALA A 164 -2.59 11.26 0.45
C ALA A 164 -3.25 9.99 1.01
N ASP A 165 -2.47 9.06 1.55
CA ASP A 165 -2.95 7.84 2.19
C ASP A 165 -3.84 8.13 3.40
N SER A 166 -3.42 9.05 4.27
CA SER A 166 -4.20 9.46 5.45
C SER A 166 -5.55 10.13 5.12
N LEU A 167 -5.75 10.60 3.91
CA LEU A 167 -6.98 11.26 3.43
C LEU A 167 -7.96 10.28 2.76
N ASN A 168 -7.57 9.03 2.51
CA ASN A 168 -8.34 8.02 1.79
C ASN A 168 -8.58 6.76 2.62
#